data_796c1fb8f6c5b83a51071eb63bec6a31
#
_entry.id   796c1fb8f6c5b83a51071eb63bec6a31
#
_cell.length_a   1.000
_cell.length_b   1.000
_cell.length_c   1.000
_cell.angle_alpha   90.00
_cell.angle_beta   90.00
_cell.angle_gamma   90.00
#
_symmetry.space_group_name_H-M   'P 1'
#
loop_
_entity.id
_entity.type
_entity.pdbx_description
1 polymer ?
#
loop_
_entity_poly.entity_id
_entity_poly.type
_entity_poly.pdbx_seq_one_letter_code
_entity_poly.pdbx_strand_id
1 'polypeptide(L)' 'MIIINKQEVDITSLTVEDVNRCDFPKFTDALLSSGKYTNGNNLNGKELEQLEKEYPDLVNQLAVESYWDIGI' A
#
# COMPACT_ATOMS: atom_id res chain seq x y z
N MET A 1 4.29 8.62 -9.71
CA MET A 1 3.31 7.85 -10.54
C MET A 1 3.65 6.37 -10.48
N ILE A 2 2.69 5.56 -10.10
CA ILE A 2 2.90 4.12 -9.95
C ILE A 2 2.08 3.39 -11.00
N ILE A 3 2.75 2.55 -11.78
CA ILE A 3 2.12 1.82 -12.89
C ILE A 3 2.44 0.35 -12.76
N ILE A 4 1.41 -0.50 -12.79
CA ILE A 4 1.56 -1.95 -12.93
C ILE A 4 0.58 -2.42 -13.99
N ASN A 5 0.98 -3.46 -14.73
CA ASN A 5 0.16 -4.01 -15.81
C ASN A 5 -0.30 -2.93 -16.79
N LYS A 6 0.58 -1.95 -17.08
CA LYS A 6 0.33 -0.84 -18.01
C LYS A 6 -0.82 0.07 -17.59
N GLN A 7 -1.19 0.04 -16.30
CA GLN A 7 -2.24 0.89 -15.75
C GLN A 7 -1.72 1.66 -14.56
N GLU A 8 -2.13 2.90 -14.44
CA GLU A 8 -1.75 3.74 -13.32
C GLU A 8 -2.57 3.38 -12.08
N VAL A 9 -1.88 3.24 -10.95
CA VAL A 9 -2.52 2.93 -9.67
C VAL A 9 -2.90 4.21 -8.95
N ASP A 10 -4.11 4.26 -8.43
CA ASP A 10 -4.55 5.36 -7.59
C ASP A 10 -4.01 5.16 -6.17
N ILE A 11 -2.96 5.88 -5.85
CA ILE A 11 -2.27 5.74 -4.57
C ILE A 11 -3.20 6.06 -3.40
N THR A 12 -4.11 7.00 -3.58
CA THR A 12 -5.01 7.41 -2.50
C THR A 12 -6.06 6.36 -2.16
N SER A 13 -6.26 5.38 -3.04
CA SER A 13 -7.20 4.29 -2.81
C SER A 13 -6.57 3.11 -2.08
N LEU A 14 -5.25 3.09 -1.98
CA LEU A 14 -4.54 1.97 -1.36
C LEU A 14 -4.79 1.92 0.15
N THR A 15 -5.02 0.72 0.65
CA THR A 15 -5.23 0.49 2.07
C THR A 15 -4.22 -0.53 2.57
N VAL A 16 -3.59 -0.25 3.71
CA VAL A 16 -2.63 -1.18 4.33
C VAL A 16 -3.24 -1.81 5.57
N GLU A 17 -2.81 -3.04 5.85
CA GLU A 17 -3.20 -3.78 7.04
C GLU A 17 -1.96 -4.26 7.78
N ASP A 18 -2.17 -4.76 9.00
CA ASP A 18 -1.11 -5.32 9.82
C ASP A 18 -0.02 -4.31 10.15
N VAL A 19 -0.39 -3.04 10.29
CA VAL A 19 0.53 -2.01 10.74
C VAL A 19 0.72 -2.17 12.25
N ASN A 20 1.91 -2.63 12.63
CA ASN A 20 2.24 -2.88 14.03
C ASN A 20 3.10 -1.74 14.57
N ARG A 21 2.66 -1.10 15.65
CA ARG A 21 3.39 0.03 16.25
C ARG A 21 4.80 -0.36 16.68
N CYS A 22 5.01 -1.63 17.05
CA CYS A 22 6.32 -2.11 17.45
C CYS A 22 7.32 -2.17 16.29
N ASP A 23 6.82 -2.19 15.06
CA ASP A 23 7.67 -2.26 13.87
C ASP A 23 8.02 -0.89 13.31
N PHE A 24 7.55 0.19 13.94
CA PHE A 24 7.89 1.54 13.47
C PHE A 24 9.41 1.74 13.50
N PRO A 25 10.00 2.34 12.46
CA PRO A 25 9.36 2.87 11.24
C PRO A 25 9.33 1.89 10.07
N LYS A 26 9.80 0.68 10.23
CA LYS A 26 9.94 -0.26 9.11
C LYS A 26 8.65 -0.95 8.70
N PHE A 27 7.79 -1.26 9.67
CA PHE A 27 6.52 -1.95 9.43
C PHE A 27 6.65 -3.13 8.47
N THR A 28 7.55 -4.05 8.81
CA THR A 28 7.88 -5.18 7.93
C THR A 28 6.70 -6.10 7.66
N ASP A 29 5.72 -6.13 8.56
CA ASP A 29 4.53 -6.97 8.42
C ASP A 29 3.37 -6.26 7.75
N ALA A 30 3.50 -4.97 7.43
CA ALA A 30 2.43 -4.23 6.79
C ALA A 30 2.20 -4.74 5.37
N LEU A 31 0.94 -4.94 5.02
CA LEU A 31 0.53 -5.47 3.71
C LEU A 31 -0.52 -4.57 3.08
N LEU A 32 -0.56 -4.56 1.76
CA LEU A 32 -1.64 -3.90 1.04
C LEU A 32 -2.86 -4.81 1.07
N SER A 33 -3.99 -4.30 1.53
CA SER A 33 -5.22 -5.06 1.61
C SER A 33 -6.17 -4.78 0.46
N SER A 34 -6.15 -3.58 -0.08
CA SER A 34 -7.00 -3.22 -1.22
C SER A 34 -6.46 -1.98 -1.92
N GLY A 35 -6.95 -1.75 -3.12
CA GLY A 35 -6.59 -0.59 -3.90
C GLY A 35 -7.32 -0.60 -5.23
N LYS A 36 -7.20 0.50 -5.96
CA LYS A 36 -7.81 0.66 -7.28
C LYS A 36 -6.85 1.32 -8.23
N TYR A 37 -7.08 1.09 -9.52
CA TYR A 37 -6.45 1.86 -10.58
C TYR A 37 -7.18 3.19 -10.74
N THR A 38 -6.54 4.15 -11.39
CA THR A 38 -7.16 5.45 -11.64
C THR A 38 -8.40 5.37 -12.51
N ASN A 39 -8.53 4.27 -13.27
CA ASN A 39 -9.72 4.04 -14.10
C ASN A 39 -10.91 3.44 -13.32
N GLY A 40 -10.74 3.19 -12.01
CA GLY A 40 -11.79 2.67 -11.17
C GLY A 40 -11.79 1.16 -10.97
N ASN A 41 -10.95 0.42 -11.68
CA ASN A 41 -10.86 -1.02 -11.52
C ASN A 41 -10.14 -1.40 -10.23
N ASN A 42 -10.64 -2.41 -9.53
CA ASN A 42 -10.01 -2.89 -8.30
C ASN A 42 -8.75 -3.69 -8.60
N LEU A 43 -7.76 -3.55 -7.72
CA LEU A 43 -6.58 -4.41 -7.75
C LEU A 43 -6.94 -5.78 -7.17
N ASN A 44 -6.46 -6.85 -7.81
CA ASN A 44 -6.61 -8.20 -7.27
C ASN A 44 -5.42 -8.54 -6.36
N GLY A 45 -5.47 -9.72 -5.71
CA GLY A 45 -4.42 -10.12 -4.78
C GLY A 45 -3.04 -10.18 -5.42
N LYS A 46 -2.97 -10.66 -6.66
CA LYS A 46 -1.69 -10.74 -7.38
C LYS A 46 -1.13 -9.36 -7.70
N GLU A 47 -2.00 -8.44 -8.06
CA GLU A 47 -1.59 -7.07 -8.36
C GLU A 47 -1.10 -6.37 -7.11
N LEU A 48 -1.76 -6.59 -5.99
CA LEU A 48 -1.32 -6.05 -4.71
C LEU A 48 0.05 -6.60 -4.31
N GLU A 49 0.26 -7.90 -4.47
CA GLU A 49 1.57 -8.50 -4.20
C GLU A 49 2.66 -7.94 -5.12
N GLN A 50 2.34 -7.78 -6.39
CA GLN A 50 3.28 -7.21 -7.35
C GLN A 50 3.68 -5.80 -6.95
N LEU A 51 2.69 -5.01 -6.54
CA LEU A 51 2.92 -3.64 -6.08
C LEU A 51 3.84 -3.62 -4.86
N GLU A 52 3.61 -4.51 -3.91
CA GLU A 52 4.46 -4.61 -2.73
C GLU A 52 5.90 -4.97 -3.08
N LYS A 53 6.10 -5.85 -4.05
CA LYS A 53 7.43 -6.27 -4.46
C LYS A 53 8.18 -5.20 -5.24
N GLU A 54 7.47 -4.51 -6.12
CA GLU A 54 8.10 -3.50 -6.98
C GLU A 54 8.26 -2.16 -6.28
N TYR A 55 7.40 -1.87 -5.31
CA TYR A 55 7.41 -0.58 -4.62
C TYR A 55 7.34 -0.77 -3.10
N PRO A 56 8.36 -1.41 -2.51
CA PRO A 56 8.35 -1.64 -1.06
C PRO A 56 8.34 -0.35 -0.25
N ASP A 57 8.97 0.70 -0.77
CA ASP A 57 8.99 2.00 -0.09
C ASP A 57 7.58 2.61 -0.01
N LEU A 58 6.75 2.35 -1.01
CA LEU A 58 5.38 2.82 -1.01
C LEU A 58 4.58 2.19 0.13
N VAL A 59 4.72 0.88 0.31
CA VAL A 59 4.02 0.18 1.39
C VAL A 59 4.45 0.73 2.74
N ASN A 60 5.74 0.92 2.92
CA ASN A 60 6.28 1.49 4.16
C ASN A 60 5.75 2.89 4.40
N GLN A 61 5.73 3.73 3.38
CA GLN A 61 5.22 5.09 3.48
C GLN A 61 3.75 5.11 3.87
N LEU A 62 2.94 4.26 3.25
CA LEU A 62 1.52 4.17 3.56
C LEU A 62 1.29 3.67 4.99
N ALA A 63 2.11 2.73 5.44
CA ALA A 63 2.04 2.23 6.80
C ALA A 63 2.38 3.33 7.81
N VAL A 64 3.41 4.12 7.53
CA VAL A 64 3.79 5.24 8.38
C VAL A 64 2.67 6.27 8.46
N GLU A 65 2.07 6.60 7.33
CA GLU A 65 0.96 7.55 7.31
C GLU A 65 -0.24 7.04 8.10
N SER A 66 -0.55 5.75 7.96
CA SER A 66 -1.63 5.12 8.71
C SER A 66 -1.34 5.15 10.21
N TYR A 67 -0.09 4.91 10.59
CA TYR A 67 0.34 4.96 11.99
C TYR A 67 0.11 6.35 12.59
N TRP A 68 0.51 7.39 11.85
CA TRP A 68 0.36 8.77 12.34
C TRP A 68 -1.11 9.16 12.46
N ASP A 69 -1.96 8.70 11.53
CA ASP A 69 -3.39 8.98 11.59
C ASP A 69 -4.04 8.33 12.81
N ILE A 70 -3.58 7.15 13.18
CA ILE A 70 -4.11 6.42 14.32
C ILE A 70 -3.51 6.92 15.63
N GLY A 71 -2.25 7.30 15.61
CA GLY A 71 -1.50 7.63 16.81
C GLY A 71 -1.70 9.04 17.34
N ILE A 72 -2.45 9.84 16.64
CA ILE A 72 -2.66 11.24 17.05
C ILE A 72 -4.10 11.44 17.61
#